data_e24af31eb4cfbba44dea7d89e2e2e1bb
#
_entry.id   e24af31eb4cfbba44dea7d89e2e2e1bb
#
_cell.length_a   1.000
_cell.length_b   1.000
_cell.length_c   1.000
_cell.angle_alpha   90.00
_cell.angle_beta   90.00
_cell.angle_gamma   90.00
#
_symmetry.space_group_name_H-M   'P 1'
#
loop_
_entity.id
_entity.type
_entity.pdbx_description
1 polymer ?
#
loop_
_entity_poly.entity_id
_entity_poly.type
_entity_poly.pdbx_seq_one_letter_code
_entity_poly.pdbx_strand_id
1 'polypeptide(L)'
;MKRFFSLAICMIAAFGCASAQNVQLHYDLGHSLCKDLNSRTSVTTTVEMFKPDTWGSTFMFTDIDYKSDGVMGAYWEIAREFNLTKNKQWAAHIEYNGGLGSGKTMDSYYGNRYQHAVLLGGAWNWASKDFSKTFSLQLMYKYQFKNGHTGAHPFSGFQLTEVWGTTFAKGLCTFSGFCDLWYDPNVNGKMILLSEPQFWFNLNTLKGMKDVNLSLGTEVEISNNFVWNDKGQNNHFYAIPTVAAKWTF
;
A
#
# COMPACT_ATOMS: atom_id res chain seq x y z
N MET A 1 -2.47 0.59 27.58
CA MET A 1 -3.57 0.14 26.71
C MET A 1 -4.61 1.22 26.40
N LYS A 2 -5.16 1.98 27.35
CA LYS A 2 -6.22 2.99 27.07
C LYS A 2 -5.81 4.17 26.16
N ARG A 3 -4.53 4.57 26.12
CA ARG A 3 -4.05 5.71 25.31
C ARG A 3 -3.83 5.35 23.81
N PHE A 4 -3.57 4.10 23.48
CA PHE A 4 -3.40 3.65 22.09
C PHE A 4 -4.73 3.51 21.35
N PHE A 5 -5.79 3.09 22.03
CA PHE A 5 -7.14 3.06 21.48
C PHE A 5 -7.64 4.46 21.10
N SER A 6 -7.27 5.49 21.86
CA SER A 6 -7.69 6.87 21.59
C SER A 6 -7.02 7.46 20.33
N LEU A 7 -5.78 7.10 20.02
CA LEU A 7 -5.07 7.61 18.84
C LEU A 7 -5.63 7.00 17.53
N ALA A 8 -5.92 5.70 17.55
CA ALA A 8 -6.56 5.02 16.41
C ALA A 8 -7.97 5.57 16.16
N ILE A 9 -8.75 5.83 17.21
CA ILE A 9 -10.11 6.42 17.11
C ILE A 9 -10.04 7.87 16.62
N CYS A 10 -9.04 8.66 17.00
CA CYS A 10 -8.89 10.05 16.51
C CYS A 10 -8.50 10.11 15.03
N MET A 11 -7.69 9.18 14.51
CA MET A 11 -7.43 9.09 13.07
C MET A 11 -8.69 8.73 12.28
N ILE A 12 -9.50 7.81 12.78
CA ILE A 12 -10.77 7.41 12.15
C ILE A 12 -11.76 8.58 12.11
N ALA A 13 -11.84 9.41 13.16
CA ALA A 13 -12.75 10.55 13.22
C ALA A 13 -12.40 11.71 12.28
N ALA A 14 -11.14 11.86 11.86
CA ALA A 14 -10.72 12.91 10.94
C ALA A 14 -11.13 12.68 9.49
N PHE A 15 -11.52 11.45 9.13
CA PHE A 15 -11.83 11.04 7.76
C PHE A 15 -13.34 11.00 7.43
N GLY A 16 -14.21 11.41 8.31
CA GLY A 16 -15.66 11.21 8.26
C GLY A 16 -16.46 11.83 7.09
N CYS A 17 -15.83 12.26 6.01
CA CYS A 17 -16.52 12.91 4.88
C CYS A 17 -16.12 12.45 3.48
N ALA A 18 -15.39 11.34 3.30
CA ALA A 18 -14.96 10.90 1.98
C ALA A 18 -15.53 9.51 1.63
N SER A 19 -16.13 9.40 0.48
CA SER A 19 -16.67 8.17 -0.08
C SER A 19 -15.56 7.32 -0.71
N ALA A 20 -15.18 6.26 -0.15
CA ALA A 20 -14.19 5.23 -0.46
C ALA A 20 -12.96 5.27 0.47
N GLN A 21 -13.25 5.18 1.75
CA GLN A 21 -12.24 4.99 2.77
C GLN A 21 -12.38 3.59 3.34
N ASN A 22 -11.27 2.96 3.61
CA ASN A 22 -11.28 1.69 4.31
C ASN A 22 -10.11 1.60 5.30
N VAL A 23 -10.30 0.75 6.29
CA VAL A 23 -9.26 0.31 7.22
C VAL A 23 -9.16 -1.20 7.10
N GLN A 24 -7.95 -1.67 6.93
CA GLN A 24 -7.63 -3.08 6.79
C GLN A 24 -6.76 -3.51 7.96
N LEU A 25 -6.95 -4.73 8.42
CA LEU A 25 -6.07 -5.38 9.38
C LEU A 25 -5.56 -6.67 8.76
N HIS A 26 -4.26 -6.77 8.58
CA HIS A 26 -3.59 -7.91 7.98
C HIS A 26 -2.80 -8.69 9.04
N TYR A 27 -2.89 -10.01 9.00
CA TYR A 27 -2.00 -10.91 9.69
C TYR A 27 -1.11 -11.60 8.66
N ASP A 28 0.16 -11.23 8.65
CA ASP A 28 1.18 -11.69 7.71
C ASP A 28 1.67 -13.09 8.11
N LEU A 29 1.69 -14.01 7.14
CA LEU A 29 2.13 -15.38 7.34
C LEU A 29 3.59 -15.62 6.95
N GLY A 30 4.31 -14.59 6.49
CA GLY A 30 5.68 -14.68 6.00
C GLY A 30 6.65 -15.25 7.05
N HIS A 31 6.53 -14.76 8.30
CA HIS A 31 7.36 -15.27 9.40
C HIS A 31 7.15 -16.77 9.71
N SER A 32 5.99 -17.32 9.35
CA SER A 32 5.67 -18.75 9.56
C SER A 32 6.00 -19.61 8.35
N LEU A 33 5.91 -19.06 7.15
CA LEU A 33 6.08 -19.77 5.88
C LEU A 33 7.52 -19.71 5.37
N CYS A 34 8.23 -18.60 5.62
CA CYS A 34 9.58 -18.35 5.15
C CYS A 34 10.55 -18.30 6.33
N LYS A 35 11.39 -19.33 6.48
CA LYS A 35 12.32 -19.48 7.61
C LYS A 35 13.35 -18.35 7.74
N ASP A 36 13.61 -17.63 6.67
CA ASP A 36 14.52 -16.49 6.60
C ASP A 36 13.83 -15.14 6.83
N LEU A 37 12.55 -15.15 7.22
CA LEU A 37 11.74 -13.98 7.56
C LEU A 37 11.19 -14.03 9.00
N ASN A 38 11.89 -14.69 9.92
CA ASN A 38 11.42 -14.81 11.32
C ASN A 38 11.30 -13.46 12.04
N SER A 39 12.07 -12.44 11.62
CA SER A 39 12.04 -11.10 12.20
C SER A 39 10.94 -10.20 11.60
N ARG A 40 10.26 -10.65 10.53
CA ARG A 40 9.19 -9.91 9.88
C ARG A 40 8.02 -9.66 10.85
N THR A 41 7.44 -8.48 10.76
CA THR A 41 6.22 -8.15 11.51
C THR A 41 5.05 -8.99 11.01
N SER A 42 4.17 -9.39 11.93
CA SER A 42 3.02 -10.22 11.60
C SER A 42 1.71 -9.45 11.52
N VAL A 43 1.68 -8.20 11.96
CA VAL A 43 0.44 -7.40 11.97
C VAL A 43 0.71 -6.06 11.32
N THR A 44 -0.12 -5.71 10.32
CA THR A 44 -0.17 -4.41 9.66
C THR A 44 -1.58 -3.88 9.63
N THR A 45 -1.76 -2.60 9.91
CA THR A 45 -3.01 -1.87 9.67
C THR A 45 -2.82 -0.96 8.47
N THR A 46 -3.62 -1.13 7.44
CA THR A 46 -3.68 -0.23 6.29
C THR A 46 -4.88 0.70 6.41
N VAL A 47 -4.65 1.99 6.25
CA VAL A 47 -5.69 3.00 6.07
C VAL A 47 -5.61 3.50 4.64
N GLU A 48 -6.66 3.33 3.88
CA GLU A 48 -6.68 3.67 2.46
C GLU A 48 -7.83 4.61 2.12
N MET A 49 -7.58 5.55 1.21
CA MET A 49 -8.57 6.46 0.66
C MET A 49 -8.38 6.62 -0.85
N PHE A 50 -9.47 6.46 -1.60
CA PHE A 50 -9.57 6.91 -2.99
C PHE A 50 -10.72 7.88 -3.13
N LYS A 51 -10.44 9.09 -3.65
CA LYS A 51 -11.43 10.15 -3.82
C LYS A 51 -11.34 10.77 -5.22
N PRO A 52 -12.26 10.41 -6.13
CA PRO A 52 -12.38 11.10 -7.41
C PRO A 52 -13.06 12.46 -7.22
N ASP A 53 -12.71 13.41 -8.09
CA ASP A 53 -13.36 14.72 -8.22
C ASP A 53 -13.49 15.17 -9.68
N THR A 54 -13.88 16.44 -9.89
CA THR A 54 -14.06 16.99 -11.23
C THR A 54 -12.75 17.12 -12.01
N TRP A 55 -11.62 17.22 -11.33
CA TRP A 55 -10.30 17.50 -11.92
C TRP A 55 -9.46 16.24 -12.06
N GLY A 56 -9.80 15.18 -11.32
CA GLY A 56 -9.02 13.93 -11.29
C GLY A 56 -9.36 13.04 -10.12
N SER A 57 -8.35 12.55 -9.43
CA SER A 57 -8.50 11.71 -8.24
C SER A 57 -7.36 11.94 -7.25
N THR A 58 -7.65 11.75 -5.98
CA THR A 58 -6.64 11.65 -4.92
C THR A 58 -6.66 10.23 -4.37
N PHE A 59 -5.49 9.64 -4.27
CA PHE A 59 -5.27 8.36 -3.61
C PHE A 59 -4.28 8.55 -2.47
N MET A 60 -4.52 7.87 -1.37
CA MET A 60 -3.53 7.75 -0.29
C MET A 60 -3.74 6.44 0.45
N PHE A 61 -2.64 5.87 0.92
CA PHE A 61 -2.68 4.85 1.94
C PHE A 61 -1.57 5.05 2.97
N THR A 62 -1.74 4.41 4.11
CA THR A 62 -0.73 4.33 5.17
C THR A 62 -0.77 2.94 5.76
N ASP A 63 0.37 2.26 5.71
CA ASP A 63 0.60 1.01 6.41
C ASP A 63 1.28 1.27 7.74
N ILE A 64 0.74 0.68 8.79
CA ILE A 64 1.27 0.78 10.16
C ILE A 64 1.63 -0.63 10.60
N ASP A 65 2.91 -0.88 10.75
CA ASP A 65 3.47 -2.16 11.18
C ASP A 65 3.61 -2.22 12.70
N TYR A 66 3.28 -3.37 13.27
CA TYR A 66 3.34 -3.56 14.71
C TYR A 66 4.31 -4.68 15.10
N LYS A 67 4.95 -4.48 16.24
CA LYS A 67 5.68 -5.49 17.02
C LYS A 67 5.12 -5.60 18.42
N SER A 68 5.61 -6.56 19.21
CA SER A 68 5.15 -6.79 20.58
C SER A 68 5.27 -5.57 21.51
N ASP A 69 6.17 -4.66 21.21
CA ASP A 69 6.45 -3.43 21.97
C ASP A 69 5.79 -2.18 21.38
N GLY A 70 5.01 -2.31 20.30
CA GLY A 70 4.23 -1.22 19.71
C GLY A 70 4.41 -1.03 18.22
N VAL A 71 4.22 0.19 17.73
CA VAL A 71 4.38 0.54 16.32
C VAL A 71 5.86 0.47 15.94
N MET A 72 6.18 -0.33 14.94
CA MET A 72 7.52 -0.45 14.37
C MET A 72 7.78 0.58 13.29
N GLY A 73 6.78 0.89 12.48
CA GLY A 73 6.89 1.84 11.38
C GLY A 73 5.55 2.21 10.81
N ALA A 74 5.56 3.27 10.01
CA ALA A 74 4.45 3.65 9.17
C ALA A 74 5.01 4.08 7.81
N TYR A 75 4.48 3.51 6.75
CA TYR A 75 4.76 3.89 5.37
C TYR A 75 3.51 4.49 4.76
N TRP A 76 3.64 5.48 3.90
CA TRP A 76 2.50 6.10 3.21
C TRP A 76 2.85 6.51 1.79
N GLU A 77 1.84 6.52 0.96
CA GLU A 77 1.84 7.13 -0.36
C GLU A 77 0.67 8.10 -0.47
N ILE A 78 0.92 9.23 -1.12
CA ILE A 78 -0.10 10.23 -1.42
C ILE A 78 0.06 10.61 -2.88
N ALA A 79 -0.96 10.30 -3.67
CA ALA A 79 -0.97 10.55 -5.10
C ALA A 79 -2.11 11.46 -5.51
N ARG A 80 -1.86 12.29 -6.50
CA ARG A 80 -2.85 13.12 -7.16
C ARG A 80 -2.77 12.95 -8.68
N GLU A 81 -3.89 12.64 -9.29
CA GLU A 81 -4.06 12.66 -10.74
C GLU A 81 -4.87 13.86 -11.18
N PHE A 82 -4.48 14.44 -12.33
CA PHE A 82 -5.19 15.52 -13.00
C PHE A 82 -5.62 15.07 -14.40
N ASN A 83 -6.92 15.03 -14.66
CA ASN A 83 -7.47 14.63 -15.96
C ASN A 83 -6.99 15.55 -17.07
N LEU A 84 -6.34 14.98 -18.09
CA LEU A 84 -5.87 15.70 -19.27
C LEU A 84 -6.88 15.64 -20.43
N THR A 85 -7.79 14.67 -20.40
CA THR A 85 -8.78 14.44 -21.46
C THR A 85 -10.20 14.44 -20.93
N LYS A 86 -11.15 14.83 -21.78
CA LYS A 86 -12.59 14.87 -21.41
C LYS A 86 -13.15 13.51 -21.04
N ASN A 87 -12.65 12.44 -21.62
CA ASN A 87 -13.04 11.06 -21.30
C ASN A 87 -12.30 10.51 -20.05
N LYS A 88 -11.45 11.32 -19.40
CA LYS A 88 -10.70 11.00 -18.18
C LYS A 88 -9.77 9.78 -18.29
N GLN A 89 -9.42 9.38 -19.52
CA GLN A 89 -8.52 8.25 -19.74
C GLN A 89 -7.04 8.60 -19.53
N TRP A 90 -6.66 9.85 -19.78
CA TRP A 90 -5.28 10.30 -19.58
C TRP A 90 -5.22 11.31 -18.47
N ALA A 91 -4.28 11.12 -17.56
CA ALA A 91 -4.03 12.01 -16.44
C ALA A 91 -2.53 12.32 -16.28
N ALA A 92 -2.22 13.49 -15.77
CA ALA A 92 -0.93 13.77 -15.18
C ALA A 92 -0.94 13.25 -13.76
N HIS A 93 0.15 12.61 -13.33
CA HIS A 93 0.29 11.99 -12.01
C HIS A 93 1.43 12.63 -11.22
N ILE A 94 1.18 12.95 -9.98
CA ILE A 94 2.17 13.34 -8.97
C ILE A 94 1.96 12.53 -7.71
N GLU A 95 3.05 12.01 -7.14
CA GLU A 95 3.01 11.17 -5.95
C GLU A 95 4.19 11.46 -5.03
N TYR A 96 3.95 11.31 -3.74
CA TYR A 96 4.96 11.34 -2.69
C TYR A 96 4.88 10.10 -1.84
N ASN A 97 6.01 9.40 -1.72
CA ASN A 97 6.19 8.20 -0.91
C ASN A 97 7.09 8.52 0.27
N GLY A 98 6.69 8.08 1.44
CA GLY A 98 7.45 8.35 2.65
C GLY A 98 7.12 7.40 3.78
N GLY A 99 7.78 7.61 4.91
CA GLY A 99 7.52 6.79 6.08
C GLY A 99 8.36 7.16 7.26
N LEU A 100 7.96 6.66 8.41
CA LEU A 100 8.67 6.75 9.67
C LEU A 100 8.86 5.34 10.21
N GLY A 101 10.05 5.01 10.68
CA GLY A 101 10.31 3.74 11.33
C GLY A 101 10.97 3.95 12.68
N SER A 102 10.55 3.17 13.68
CA SER A 102 11.25 3.11 14.94
C SER A 102 12.46 2.20 14.81
N GLY A 103 13.66 2.75 15.07
CA GLY A 103 14.87 1.97 15.28
C GLY A 103 15.41 2.31 16.65
N LYS A 104 15.86 1.31 17.42
CA LYS A 104 16.55 1.56 18.68
C LYS A 104 18.05 1.44 18.43
N THR A 105 18.79 2.53 18.49
CA THR A 105 20.20 2.47 18.85
C THR A 105 20.37 2.82 20.32
N MET A 106 21.54 2.58 20.86
CA MET A 106 21.80 2.51 22.30
C MET A 106 21.21 3.66 23.13
N ASP A 107 20.86 4.82 22.53
CA ASP A 107 20.38 5.98 23.28
C ASP A 107 19.23 6.79 22.64
N SER A 108 18.67 6.38 21.50
CA SER A 108 17.59 7.17 20.85
C SER A 108 16.71 6.38 19.89
N TYR A 109 15.46 6.83 19.74
CA TYR A 109 14.55 6.36 18.70
C TYR A 109 14.80 7.15 17.39
N TYR A 110 14.94 6.45 16.28
CA TYR A 110 15.03 7.08 14.94
C TYR A 110 13.66 7.11 14.29
N GLY A 111 13.23 8.30 13.94
CA GLY A 111 12.21 8.45 12.92
C GLY A 111 12.92 8.62 11.57
N ASN A 112 12.80 7.72 10.66
CA ASN A 112 13.13 7.82 9.24
C ASN A 112 13.86 6.59 8.70
N ARG A 113 13.17 5.48 8.72
CA ARG A 113 13.67 4.20 8.21
C ARG A 113 13.50 4.08 6.70
N TYR A 114 12.54 4.81 6.13
CA TYR A 114 12.18 4.74 4.72
C TYR A 114 12.90 5.79 3.91
N GLN A 115 13.29 5.45 2.68
CA GLN A 115 13.80 6.41 1.72
C GLN A 115 12.61 7.10 1.04
N HIS A 116 12.49 8.40 1.21
CA HIS A 116 11.39 9.17 0.64
C HIS A 116 11.58 9.34 -0.86
N ALA A 117 10.47 9.43 -1.60
CA ALA A 117 10.49 9.64 -3.04
C ALA A 117 9.40 10.61 -3.48
N VAL A 118 9.63 11.24 -4.62
CA VAL A 118 8.60 11.92 -5.41
C VAL A 118 8.54 11.28 -6.80
N LEU A 119 7.33 11.10 -7.30
CA LEU A 119 7.06 10.54 -8.61
C LEU A 119 6.27 11.54 -9.44
N LEU A 120 6.65 11.69 -10.70
CA LEU A 120 5.97 12.57 -11.66
C LEU A 120 5.82 11.83 -12.98
N GLY A 121 4.63 11.81 -13.53
CA GLY A 121 4.42 11.09 -14.79
C GLY A 121 3.03 11.21 -15.35
N GLY A 122 2.63 10.18 -16.06
CA GLY A 122 1.31 10.07 -16.68
C GLY A 122 0.65 8.74 -16.34
N ALA A 123 -0.67 8.77 -16.32
CA ALA A 123 -1.51 7.60 -16.14
C ALA A 123 -2.48 7.44 -17.31
N TRP A 124 -2.69 6.19 -17.71
CA TRP A 124 -3.81 5.80 -18.56
C TRP A 124 -4.81 5.00 -17.74
N ASN A 125 -6.05 5.50 -17.67
CA ASN A 125 -7.10 4.97 -16.80
C ASN A 125 -8.24 4.41 -17.64
N TRP A 126 -8.74 3.27 -17.26
CA TRP A 126 -9.91 2.64 -17.86
C TRP A 126 -10.87 2.13 -16.77
N ALA A 127 -12.16 2.26 -17.02
CA ALA A 127 -13.20 1.67 -16.18
C ALA A 127 -14.35 1.15 -17.03
N SER A 128 -14.99 0.07 -16.60
CA SER A 128 -16.27 -0.37 -17.15
C SER A 128 -17.37 0.65 -16.85
N LYS A 129 -18.47 0.65 -17.61
CA LYS A 129 -19.57 1.62 -17.44
C LYS A 129 -20.19 1.59 -16.05
N ASP A 130 -20.19 0.45 -15.40
CA ASP A 130 -20.73 0.21 -14.06
C ASP A 130 -19.66 0.29 -12.96
N PHE A 131 -18.40 0.65 -13.33
CA PHE A 131 -17.25 0.71 -12.44
C PHE A 131 -16.93 -0.61 -11.71
N SER A 132 -17.53 -1.72 -12.14
CA SER A 132 -17.20 -3.04 -11.57
C SER A 132 -15.79 -3.51 -11.95
N LYS A 133 -15.19 -2.92 -12.98
CA LYS A 133 -13.81 -3.19 -13.42
C LYS A 133 -13.09 -1.88 -13.64
N THR A 134 -11.88 -1.80 -13.10
CA THR A 134 -10.99 -0.65 -13.26
C THR A 134 -9.58 -1.12 -13.58
N PHE A 135 -8.86 -0.32 -14.34
CA PHE A 135 -7.46 -0.54 -14.65
C PHE A 135 -6.75 0.79 -14.83
N SER A 136 -5.55 0.91 -14.29
CA SER A 136 -4.65 2.05 -14.49
C SER A 136 -3.26 1.54 -14.84
N LEU A 137 -2.62 2.20 -15.80
CA LEU A 137 -1.21 2.00 -16.14
C LEU A 137 -0.51 3.34 -16.01
N GLN A 138 0.52 3.39 -15.17
CA GLN A 138 1.22 4.62 -14.82
C GLN A 138 2.69 4.48 -15.15
N LEU A 139 3.24 5.46 -15.87
CA LEU A 139 4.68 5.56 -16.13
C LEU A 139 5.19 6.85 -15.50
N MET A 140 6.09 6.72 -14.55
CA MET A 140 6.53 7.82 -13.70
C MET A 140 8.05 7.91 -13.65
N TYR A 141 8.57 9.13 -13.71
CA TYR A 141 9.91 9.44 -13.24
C TYR A 141 9.90 9.45 -11.72
N LYS A 142 10.80 8.68 -11.09
CA LYS A 142 10.93 8.53 -9.64
C LYS A 142 12.26 9.11 -9.19
N TYR A 143 12.20 10.07 -8.27
CA TYR A 143 13.36 10.59 -7.59
C TYR A 143 13.31 10.17 -6.12
N GLN A 144 14.31 9.41 -5.68
CA GLN A 144 14.47 9.03 -4.28
C GLN A 144 15.48 9.94 -3.59
N PHE A 145 15.11 10.47 -2.44
CA PHE A 145 15.96 11.35 -1.65
C PHE A 145 17.03 10.54 -0.91
N LYS A 146 18.12 11.21 -0.54
CA LYS A 146 19.12 10.64 0.36
C LYS A 146 18.46 10.25 1.68
N ASN A 147 18.80 9.08 2.21
CA ASN A 147 18.46 8.70 3.58
C ASN A 147 19.75 8.57 4.40
N GLY A 148 19.97 9.55 5.28
CA GLY A 148 21.16 9.59 6.12
C GLY A 148 21.22 8.51 7.20
N HIS A 149 20.08 7.91 7.57
CA HIS A 149 20.01 6.87 8.59
C HIS A 149 20.32 5.48 8.03
N THR A 150 19.86 5.19 6.82
CA THR A 150 20.13 3.91 6.14
C THR A 150 21.42 3.95 5.31
N GLY A 151 21.95 5.14 5.06
CA GLY A 151 23.08 5.34 4.15
C GLY A 151 22.71 5.29 2.68
N ALA A 152 21.42 5.17 2.34
CA ALA A 152 20.96 5.10 0.97
C ALA A 152 21.25 6.41 0.21
N HIS A 153 21.87 6.27 -0.97
CA HIS A 153 22.20 7.40 -1.85
C HIS A 153 20.95 7.87 -2.61
N PRO A 154 20.86 9.18 -2.92
CA PRO A 154 19.79 9.67 -3.77
C PRO A 154 20.00 9.15 -5.20
N PHE A 155 18.93 8.87 -5.88
CA PHE A 155 18.96 8.47 -7.29
C PHE A 155 17.66 8.80 -7.99
N SER A 156 17.68 8.72 -9.30
CA SER A 156 16.50 8.86 -10.14
C SER A 156 16.37 7.68 -11.11
N GLY A 157 15.14 7.36 -11.43
CA GLY A 157 14.80 6.27 -12.35
C GLY A 157 13.37 6.39 -12.80
N PHE A 158 12.86 5.31 -13.35
CA PHE A 158 11.46 5.20 -13.74
C PHE A 158 10.78 4.11 -12.92
N GLN A 159 9.50 4.31 -12.68
CA GLN A 159 8.58 3.31 -12.11
C GLN A 159 7.44 3.10 -13.07
N LEU A 160 7.14 1.84 -13.34
CA LEU A 160 5.92 1.39 -14.01
C LEU A 160 5.01 0.80 -12.94
N THR A 161 3.77 1.31 -12.87
CA THR A 161 2.74 0.84 -11.93
C THR A 161 1.50 0.42 -12.72
N GLU A 162 1.02 -0.78 -12.45
CA GLU A 162 -0.29 -1.27 -12.87
C GLU A 162 -1.19 -1.35 -11.65
N VAL A 163 -2.42 -0.84 -11.76
CA VAL A 163 -3.44 -0.95 -10.70
C VAL A 163 -4.71 -1.52 -11.30
N TRP A 164 -5.30 -2.52 -10.65
CA TRP A 164 -6.54 -3.14 -11.11
C TRP A 164 -7.55 -3.33 -9.99
N GLY A 165 -8.81 -3.39 -10.39
CA GLY A 165 -9.91 -3.73 -9.52
C GLY A 165 -11.02 -4.42 -10.31
N THR A 166 -11.58 -5.48 -9.79
CA THR A 166 -12.78 -6.12 -10.33
C THR A 166 -13.67 -6.62 -9.21
N THR A 167 -14.94 -6.23 -9.28
CA THR A 167 -15.99 -6.73 -8.38
C THR A 167 -16.93 -7.61 -9.17
N PHE A 168 -17.18 -8.82 -8.70
CA PHE A 168 -17.94 -9.86 -9.41
C PHE A 168 -18.82 -10.65 -8.47
N ALA A 169 -19.52 -11.69 -8.98
CA ALA A 169 -20.47 -12.48 -8.23
C ALA A 169 -21.55 -11.60 -7.53
N LYS A 170 -22.09 -10.60 -8.26
CA LYS A 170 -23.09 -9.64 -7.75
C LYS A 170 -22.58 -8.82 -6.54
N GLY A 171 -21.30 -8.48 -6.54
CA GLY A 171 -20.68 -7.69 -5.49
C GLY A 171 -20.06 -8.51 -4.36
N LEU A 172 -20.27 -9.83 -4.33
CA LEU A 172 -19.81 -10.70 -3.27
C LEU A 172 -18.27 -10.78 -3.19
N CYS A 173 -17.60 -10.76 -4.35
CA CYS A 173 -16.16 -10.88 -4.43
C CYS A 173 -15.54 -9.65 -5.07
N THR A 174 -14.42 -9.19 -4.52
CA THR A 174 -13.56 -8.17 -5.12
C THR A 174 -12.15 -8.73 -5.26
N PHE A 175 -11.58 -8.61 -6.45
CA PHE A 175 -10.16 -8.84 -6.72
C PHE A 175 -9.53 -7.53 -7.15
N SER A 176 -8.54 -7.07 -6.43
CA SER A 176 -7.87 -5.80 -6.66
C SER A 176 -6.38 -5.93 -6.36
N GLY A 177 -5.61 -4.91 -6.70
CA GLY A 177 -4.19 -4.88 -6.37
C GLY A 177 -3.42 -3.98 -7.29
N PHE A 178 -2.11 -4.03 -7.12
CA PHE A 178 -1.17 -3.31 -7.96
C PHE A 178 0.07 -4.17 -8.28
N CYS A 179 0.85 -3.71 -9.25
CA CYS A 179 2.15 -4.25 -9.59
C CYS A 179 3.09 -3.11 -9.95
N ASP A 180 4.17 -3.00 -9.22
CA ASP A 180 5.22 -2.00 -9.39
C ASP A 180 6.51 -2.64 -9.88
N LEU A 181 7.13 -1.98 -10.84
CA LEU A 181 8.47 -2.31 -11.32
C LEU A 181 9.30 -1.03 -11.38
N TRP A 182 10.41 -0.98 -10.61
CA TRP A 182 11.28 0.18 -10.61
C TRP A 182 12.75 -0.19 -10.46
N TYR A 183 13.62 0.77 -10.81
CA TYR A 183 15.05 0.66 -10.65
C TYR A 183 15.50 1.28 -9.33
N ASP A 184 16.31 0.54 -8.56
CA ASP A 184 16.97 1.02 -7.34
C ASP A 184 18.43 0.53 -7.30
N PRO A 185 19.42 1.44 -7.43
CA PRO A 185 20.83 1.05 -7.42
C PRO A 185 21.34 0.62 -6.04
N ASN A 186 20.59 0.86 -4.97
CA ASN A 186 20.98 0.50 -3.60
C ASN A 186 20.69 -0.98 -3.28
N VAL A 187 19.97 -1.69 -4.14
CA VAL A 187 19.65 -3.11 -3.94
C VAL A 187 20.41 -4.02 -4.91
N ASN A 188 20.60 -5.27 -4.52
CA ASN A 188 21.17 -6.29 -5.39
C ASN A 188 20.20 -6.54 -6.55
N GLY A 189 20.72 -6.75 -7.77
CA GLY A 189 19.87 -6.94 -8.96
C GLY A 189 19.25 -5.65 -9.51
N LYS A 190 19.25 -4.55 -8.77
CA LYS A 190 18.87 -3.20 -9.20
C LYS A 190 17.45 -2.98 -9.74
N MET A 191 16.70 -4.02 -10.01
CA MET A 191 15.28 -3.95 -10.36
C MET A 191 14.46 -4.53 -9.23
N ILE A 192 13.46 -3.79 -8.79
CA ILE A 192 12.53 -4.21 -7.75
C ILE A 192 11.17 -4.47 -8.42
N LEU A 193 10.61 -5.62 -8.13
CA LEU A 193 9.24 -5.99 -8.42
C LEU A 193 8.49 -6.09 -7.10
N LEU A 194 7.34 -5.44 -7.02
CA LEU A 194 6.37 -5.56 -5.94
C LEU A 194 4.98 -5.66 -6.52
N SER A 195 4.21 -6.65 -6.12
CA SER A 195 2.80 -6.78 -6.49
C SER A 195 2.01 -7.30 -5.31
N GLU A 196 0.86 -6.69 -5.04
CA GLU A 196 0.00 -7.03 -3.91
C GLU A 196 -1.44 -7.30 -4.38
N PRO A 197 -1.69 -8.44 -5.05
CA PRO A 197 -3.05 -8.89 -5.33
C PRO A 197 -3.82 -9.17 -4.04
N GLN A 198 -5.02 -8.60 -3.96
CA GLN A 198 -5.96 -8.74 -2.85
C GLN A 198 -7.23 -9.47 -3.33
N PHE A 199 -7.75 -10.35 -2.49
CA PHE A 199 -9.05 -10.97 -2.70
C PHE A 199 -9.93 -10.75 -1.48
N TRP A 200 -11.13 -10.19 -1.69
CA TRP A 200 -12.07 -9.84 -0.65
C TRP A 200 -13.43 -10.51 -0.85
N PHE A 201 -13.98 -11.03 0.23
CA PHE A 201 -15.35 -11.51 0.33
C PHE A 201 -16.19 -10.49 1.10
N ASN A 202 -17.15 -9.84 0.42
CA ASN A 202 -17.90 -8.70 0.93
C ASN A 202 -19.15 -9.15 1.65
N LEU A 203 -19.17 -9.07 2.97
CA LEU A 203 -20.27 -9.60 3.79
C LEU A 203 -21.58 -8.82 3.63
N ASN A 204 -21.52 -7.53 3.29
CA ASN A 204 -22.71 -6.68 3.09
C ASN A 204 -23.60 -7.12 1.92
N THR A 205 -23.15 -8.03 1.08
CA THR A 205 -23.94 -8.62 -0.02
C THR A 205 -24.78 -9.81 0.42
N LEU A 206 -24.51 -10.35 1.60
CA LEU A 206 -25.22 -11.50 2.13
C LEU A 206 -26.59 -11.09 2.72
N LYS A 207 -27.54 -12.02 2.64
CA LYS A 207 -28.89 -11.80 3.19
C LYS A 207 -28.81 -11.52 4.70
N GLY A 208 -29.37 -10.39 5.12
CA GLY A 208 -29.39 -9.96 6.54
C GLY A 208 -28.12 -9.28 7.02
N MET A 209 -27.10 -9.06 6.14
CA MET A 209 -25.84 -8.40 6.49
C MET A 209 -25.61 -7.08 5.74
N LYS A 210 -26.65 -6.49 5.17
CA LYS A 210 -26.56 -5.31 4.29
C LYS A 210 -25.83 -4.12 4.92
N ASP A 211 -25.92 -3.95 6.23
CA ASP A 211 -25.32 -2.85 6.98
C ASP A 211 -23.94 -3.23 7.58
N VAL A 212 -23.43 -4.41 7.27
CA VAL A 212 -22.15 -4.90 7.76
C VAL A 212 -21.07 -4.57 6.71
N ASN A 213 -20.43 -3.43 6.84
CA ASN A 213 -19.38 -2.94 5.93
C ASN A 213 -18.04 -3.69 6.09
N LEU A 214 -18.09 -4.96 6.42
CA LEU A 214 -16.93 -5.83 6.64
C LEU A 214 -16.71 -6.73 5.43
N SER A 215 -15.47 -6.82 5.01
CA SER A 215 -14.97 -7.83 4.08
C SER A 215 -13.89 -8.67 4.75
N LEU A 216 -13.85 -9.95 4.45
CA LEU A 216 -12.78 -10.87 4.86
C LEU A 216 -12.00 -11.28 3.64
N GLY A 217 -10.69 -11.43 3.77
CA GLY A 217 -9.89 -11.68 2.59
C GLY A 217 -8.42 -11.98 2.87
N THR A 218 -7.65 -11.81 1.82
CA THR A 218 -6.22 -12.01 1.80
C THR A 218 -5.57 -11.01 0.86
N GLU A 219 -4.34 -10.67 1.14
CA GLU A 219 -3.39 -10.04 0.24
C GLU A 219 -2.19 -10.96 0.11
N VAL A 220 -1.57 -10.98 -1.05
CA VAL A 220 -0.33 -11.73 -1.27
C VAL A 220 0.74 -10.75 -1.74
N GLU A 221 1.72 -10.44 -0.90
CA GLU A 221 2.90 -9.71 -1.34
C GLU A 221 3.76 -10.62 -2.21
N ILE A 222 3.81 -10.34 -3.50
CA ILE A 222 4.68 -11.01 -4.49
C ILE A 222 5.81 -10.04 -4.81
N SER A 223 7.02 -10.38 -4.43
CA SER A 223 8.13 -9.46 -4.56
C SER A 223 9.43 -10.12 -5.01
N ASN A 224 10.29 -9.34 -5.66
CA ASN A 224 11.67 -9.68 -5.92
C ASN A 224 12.56 -8.46 -5.64
N ASN A 225 13.66 -8.67 -4.94
CA ASN A 225 14.59 -7.61 -4.47
C ASN A 225 13.98 -6.56 -3.53
N PHE A 226 12.76 -6.76 -3.03
CA PHE A 226 12.06 -5.83 -2.15
C PHE A 226 12.23 -6.20 -0.67
N VAL A 227 11.92 -7.44 -0.31
CA VAL A 227 12.01 -7.92 1.08
C VAL A 227 13.45 -8.25 1.46
N TRP A 228 13.89 -7.68 2.57
CA TRP A 228 15.15 -8.05 3.23
C TRP A 228 14.93 -9.22 4.19
N ASN A 229 15.72 -10.25 4.04
CA ASN A 229 15.65 -11.42 4.93
C ASN A 229 16.56 -11.26 6.17
N ASP A 230 16.48 -12.22 7.09
CA ASP A 230 17.25 -12.22 8.34
C ASP A 230 18.78 -12.29 8.14
N LYS A 231 19.22 -12.60 6.92
CA LYS A 231 20.64 -12.58 6.51
C LYS A 231 21.07 -11.22 5.98
N GLY A 232 20.17 -10.25 5.93
CA GLY A 232 20.45 -8.91 5.35
C GLY A 232 20.56 -8.94 3.82
N GLN A 233 19.82 -9.82 3.14
CA GLN A 233 19.83 -9.98 1.70
C GLN A 233 18.44 -9.73 1.11
N ASN A 234 18.39 -9.05 -0.03
CA ASN A 234 17.14 -8.75 -0.75
C ASN A 234 17.02 -9.47 -2.11
N ASN A 235 18.03 -10.16 -2.59
CA ASN A 235 18.00 -10.82 -3.91
C ASN A 235 17.23 -12.16 -3.86
N HIS A 236 15.97 -12.11 -3.44
CA HIS A 236 15.09 -13.25 -3.30
C HIS A 236 13.69 -12.93 -3.82
N PHE A 237 13.03 -13.96 -4.35
CA PHE A 237 11.62 -13.92 -4.68
C PHE A 237 10.81 -14.41 -3.48
N TYR A 238 9.77 -13.66 -3.12
CA TYR A 238 8.82 -14.03 -2.08
C TYR A 238 7.40 -13.96 -2.59
N ALA A 239 6.53 -14.82 -2.04
CA ALA A 239 5.09 -14.75 -2.14
C ALA A 239 4.54 -14.95 -0.73
N ILE A 240 4.13 -13.87 -0.09
CA ILE A 240 3.78 -13.82 1.31
C ILE A 240 2.29 -13.51 1.44
N PRO A 241 1.45 -14.50 1.77
CA PRO A 241 0.04 -14.28 1.98
C PRO A 241 -0.26 -13.71 3.36
N THR A 242 -1.35 -12.96 3.45
CA THR A 242 -1.95 -12.49 4.69
C THR A 242 -3.32 -13.10 4.90
N VAL A 243 -3.82 -13.07 6.13
CA VAL A 243 -5.26 -13.17 6.44
C VAL A 243 -5.72 -11.79 6.87
N ALA A 244 -6.80 -11.30 6.28
CA ALA A 244 -7.16 -9.90 6.44
C ALA A 244 -8.66 -9.67 6.65
N ALA A 245 -8.95 -8.57 7.35
CA ALA A 245 -10.29 -8.00 7.50
C ALA A 245 -10.25 -6.53 7.07
N LYS A 246 -11.28 -6.10 6.30
CA LYS A 246 -11.42 -4.73 5.80
C LYS A 246 -12.77 -4.16 6.19
N TRP A 247 -12.76 -2.99 6.80
CA TRP A 247 -13.96 -2.19 7.06
C TRP A 247 -14.00 -1.00 6.10
N THR A 248 -15.11 -0.86 5.36
CA THR A 248 -15.34 0.26 4.43
C THR A 248 -16.35 1.24 5.04
N PHE A 249 -16.06 2.54 4.98
CA PHE A 249 -16.89 3.62 5.53
C PHE A 249 -17.86 4.20 4.52
#